data_c0fe8a8925a7538b10ca85716bd6c75d
#
_entry.id   c0fe8a8925a7538b10ca85716bd6c75d
#
_cell.length_a   1.000
_cell.length_b   1.000
_cell.length_c   1.000
_cell.angle_alpha   90.00
_cell.angle_beta   90.00
_cell.angle_gamma   90.00
#
_symmetry.space_group_name_H-M   'P 1'
#
loop_
_entity.id
_entity.type
_entity.pdbx_description
1 polymer ?
#
loop_
_entity_poly.entity_id
_entity_poly.type
_entity_poly.pdbx_seq_one_letter_code
_entity_poly.pdbx_strand_id
1 'polypeptide(L)'
;MPRKPAARILKGTPRNLELLARRLRAGDIVGVPTETVYGLAADALNEAACRKIFEAKGRPVSDPLIVHLHSLHDLAKVAVANSAALKLAETFWPGPLTLVLPKLEVVPSIVSAGLPSVAVRVPAHPLFRRLLKLVGRPLAAPSANPFGYISPTTAEHVLSGLGTKIRYILDGGASGIGLESTIVDLRNPAKPRLLRPGAITREQLAETLGCAIAWQPRRSGQIAKPQLAPGSLLRHYSPLTPLLIHARPSVALATRSAPDEAWLFISKPAGTLSKNIYWLDRSGNLRAAARRLFAQLRSLDTKGYSKIHAELAGANETGPAAAINDRLRRAAAK
;
A
#
# COMPACT_ATOMS: atom_id res chain seq x y z
N MET A 1 30.31 -15.26 6.12
CA MET A 1 29.39 -14.82 7.19
C MET A 1 28.22 -15.78 7.26
N PRO A 2 27.79 -16.26 8.45
CA PRO A 2 26.62 -17.14 8.56
C PRO A 2 25.38 -16.39 8.00
N ARG A 3 24.61 -17.08 7.15
CA ARG A 3 23.33 -16.54 6.62
C ARG A 3 22.41 -16.23 7.80
N LYS A 4 21.94 -14.97 7.90
CA LYS A 4 20.89 -14.65 8.88
C LYS A 4 19.71 -15.60 8.66
N PRO A 5 19.15 -16.20 9.73
CA PRO A 5 17.99 -17.08 9.58
C PRO A 5 16.83 -16.30 8.96
N ALA A 6 16.09 -16.98 8.07
CA ALA A 6 14.88 -16.38 7.47
C ALA A 6 13.85 -15.99 8.52
N ALA A 7 13.04 -14.98 8.25
CA ALA A 7 11.96 -14.54 9.13
C ALA A 7 10.99 -15.68 9.44
N ARG A 8 10.48 -15.72 10.66
CA ARG A 8 9.46 -16.68 11.10
C ARG A 8 8.07 -16.12 10.80
N ILE A 9 7.28 -16.87 10.03
CA ILE A 9 5.84 -16.60 9.87
C ILE A 9 5.11 -17.18 11.07
N LEU A 10 4.34 -16.35 11.79
CA LEU A 10 3.62 -16.68 13.00
C LEU A 10 2.11 -16.54 12.79
N LYS A 11 1.35 -17.57 13.14
CA LYS A 11 -0.12 -17.50 13.17
C LYS A 11 -0.60 -16.53 14.28
N GLY A 12 -1.80 -15.96 14.10
CA GLY A 12 -2.41 -14.97 15.01
C GLY A 12 -2.92 -15.53 16.33
N THR A 13 -2.20 -16.48 16.99
CA THR A 13 -2.55 -17.00 18.31
C THR A 13 -2.30 -15.94 19.40
N PRO A 14 -3.01 -15.99 20.56
CA PRO A 14 -2.78 -15.06 21.66
C PRO A 14 -1.30 -14.99 22.07
N ARG A 15 -0.63 -16.14 22.25
CA ARG A 15 0.81 -16.22 22.59
C ARG A 15 1.71 -15.52 21.58
N ASN A 16 1.44 -15.68 20.29
CA ASN A 16 2.22 -15.05 19.23
C ASN A 16 1.97 -13.53 19.18
N LEU A 17 0.72 -13.09 19.34
CA LEU A 17 0.38 -11.66 19.37
C LEU A 17 1.05 -10.97 20.57
N GLU A 18 1.09 -11.57 21.73
CA GLU A 18 1.80 -11.05 22.91
C GLU A 18 3.31 -10.99 22.69
N LEU A 19 3.89 -12.05 22.07
CA LEU A 19 5.30 -12.04 21.68
C LEU A 19 5.59 -10.84 20.74
N LEU A 20 4.80 -10.68 19.69
CA LEU A 20 5.00 -9.61 18.71
C LEU A 20 4.79 -8.23 19.33
N ALA A 21 3.81 -8.06 20.22
CA ALA A 21 3.59 -6.82 20.95
C ALA A 21 4.80 -6.43 21.81
N ARG A 22 5.37 -7.40 22.56
CA ARG A 22 6.61 -7.17 23.34
C ARG A 22 7.79 -6.78 22.44
N ARG A 23 7.94 -7.44 21.27
CA ARG A 23 8.99 -7.13 20.30
C ARG A 23 8.86 -5.71 19.73
N LEU A 24 7.64 -5.31 19.33
CA LEU A 24 7.39 -3.95 18.85
C LEU A 24 7.67 -2.90 19.93
N ARG A 25 7.25 -3.12 21.18
CA ARG A 25 7.57 -2.23 22.31
C ARG A 25 9.08 -2.15 22.60
N ALA A 26 9.82 -3.22 22.34
CA ALA A 26 11.29 -3.25 22.45
C ALA A 26 12.01 -2.62 21.24
N GLY A 27 11.29 -2.03 20.27
CA GLY A 27 11.85 -1.37 19.10
C GLY A 27 12.24 -2.32 17.97
N ASP A 28 11.72 -3.56 17.94
CA ASP A 28 11.84 -4.44 16.77
C ASP A 28 10.84 -4.05 15.69
N ILE A 29 11.07 -4.54 14.46
CA ILE A 29 10.15 -4.40 13.32
C ILE A 29 9.50 -5.74 12.98
N VAL A 30 8.20 -5.70 12.59
CA VAL A 30 7.38 -6.90 12.34
C VAL A 30 6.58 -6.73 11.06
N GLY A 31 6.58 -7.75 10.18
CA GLY A 31 5.62 -7.82 9.07
C GLY A 31 4.21 -8.08 9.60
N VAL A 32 3.23 -7.24 9.23
CA VAL A 32 1.85 -7.31 9.73
C VAL A 32 0.82 -7.32 8.60
N PRO A 33 -0.26 -8.10 8.73
CA PRO A 33 -1.34 -8.09 7.76
C PRO A 33 -2.19 -6.83 7.90
N THR A 34 -2.65 -6.27 6.77
CA THR A 34 -3.76 -5.32 6.75
C THR A 34 -4.77 -5.75 5.69
N GLU A 35 -5.97 -5.14 5.70
CA GLU A 35 -6.98 -5.40 4.68
C GLU A 35 -6.55 -4.90 3.30
N THR A 36 -5.58 -3.98 3.23
CA THR A 36 -5.03 -3.39 2.00
C THR A 36 -3.85 -4.17 1.45
N VAL A 37 -2.70 -4.07 2.10
CA VAL A 37 -1.46 -4.79 1.80
C VAL A 37 -0.73 -5.09 3.11
N TYR A 38 0.23 -6.01 3.12
CA TYR A 38 1.06 -6.21 4.31
C TYR A 38 1.95 -5.01 4.59
N GLY A 39 2.03 -4.62 5.87
CA GLY A 39 2.86 -3.53 6.37
C GLY A 39 4.09 -4.01 7.13
N LEU A 40 5.13 -3.20 7.19
CA LEU A 40 6.28 -3.38 8.07
C LEU A 40 6.14 -2.44 9.26
N ALA A 41 5.72 -2.98 10.40
CA ALA A 41 5.35 -2.22 11.59
C ALA A 41 6.54 -1.96 12.51
N ALA A 42 6.59 -0.75 13.07
CA ALA A 42 7.45 -0.34 14.18
C ALA A 42 6.68 0.60 15.11
N ASP A 43 7.13 0.78 16.36
CA ASP A 43 6.63 1.83 17.25
C ASP A 43 6.83 3.21 16.60
N ALA A 44 5.74 3.90 16.29
CA ALA A 44 5.76 5.18 15.56
C ALA A 44 6.36 6.33 16.36
N LEU A 45 6.39 6.22 17.69
CA LEU A 45 6.93 7.22 18.61
C LEU A 45 8.40 6.94 18.98
N ASN A 46 8.97 5.84 18.47
CA ASN A 46 10.37 5.48 18.67
C ASN A 46 11.16 5.69 17.37
N GLU A 47 11.94 6.77 17.30
CA GLU A 47 12.73 7.11 16.12
C GLU A 47 13.69 5.98 15.69
N ALA A 48 14.38 5.35 16.66
CA ALA A 48 15.30 4.25 16.38
C ALA A 48 14.58 3.02 15.78
N ALA A 49 13.36 2.72 16.23
CA ALA A 49 12.53 1.67 15.67
C ALA A 49 12.06 2.01 14.24
N CYS A 50 11.64 3.25 14.00
CA CYS A 50 11.27 3.73 12.67
C CYS A 50 12.45 3.68 11.70
N ARG A 51 13.67 4.05 12.12
CA ARG A 51 14.88 3.98 11.31
C ARG A 51 15.15 2.58 10.77
N LYS A 52 14.89 1.53 11.55
CA LYS A 52 15.00 0.14 11.11
C LYS A 52 14.05 -0.19 9.93
N ILE A 53 12.88 0.47 9.83
CA ILE A 53 11.99 0.32 8.65
C ILE A 53 12.71 0.82 7.39
N PHE A 54 13.31 2.01 7.44
CA PHE A 54 14.02 2.60 6.31
C PHE A 54 15.20 1.72 5.88
N GLU A 55 16.00 1.26 6.84
CA GLU A 55 17.14 0.37 6.61
C GLU A 55 16.72 -0.97 5.99
N ALA A 56 15.72 -1.64 6.57
CA ALA A 56 15.25 -2.93 6.08
C ALA A 56 14.72 -2.86 4.65
N LYS A 57 14.04 -1.76 4.30
CA LYS A 57 13.44 -1.55 2.98
C LYS A 57 14.41 -0.95 1.95
N GLY A 58 15.51 -0.31 2.37
CA GLY A 58 16.30 0.57 1.52
C GLY A 58 15.51 1.82 1.10
N ARG A 59 14.60 2.31 1.97
CA ARG A 59 13.70 3.43 1.70
C ARG A 59 14.38 4.75 2.04
N PRO A 60 14.27 5.81 1.22
CA PRO A 60 14.77 7.13 1.57
C PRO A 60 13.95 7.74 2.70
N VAL A 61 14.61 8.42 3.64
CA VAL A 61 13.94 9.08 4.78
C VAL A 61 13.04 10.27 4.37
N SER A 62 13.15 10.73 3.14
CA SER A 62 12.28 11.74 2.53
C SER A 62 10.89 11.22 2.13
N ASP A 63 10.63 9.92 2.23
CA ASP A 63 9.33 9.32 1.93
C ASP A 63 8.64 8.94 3.25
N PRO A 64 7.60 9.70 3.72
CA PRO A 64 7.02 9.58 5.05
C PRO A 64 6.35 8.22 5.29
N LEU A 65 6.04 7.93 6.55
CA LEU A 65 5.35 6.72 6.97
C LEU A 65 3.88 7.00 7.30
N ILE A 66 3.02 5.97 7.19
CA ILE A 66 1.64 6.01 7.69
C ILE A 66 1.64 5.48 9.12
N VAL A 67 1.10 6.26 10.04
CA VAL A 67 0.88 5.88 11.44
C VAL A 67 -0.47 5.19 11.56
N HIS A 68 -0.47 3.97 12.09
CA HIS A 68 -1.66 3.16 12.33
C HIS A 68 -2.07 3.24 13.79
N LEU A 69 -3.35 3.55 14.02
CA LEU A 69 -3.98 3.72 15.32
C LEU A 69 -4.90 2.53 15.61
N HIS A 70 -5.12 2.22 16.90
CA HIS A 70 -6.10 1.20 17.26
C HIS A 70 -7.54 1.69 17.08
N SER A 71 -7.79 2.96 17.35
CA SER A 71 -9.13 3.58 17.32
C SER A 71 -9.07 5.06 16.92
N LEU A 72 -10.21 5.63 16.57
CA LEU A 72 -10.36 7.06 16.32
C LEU A 72 -9.96 7.91 17.55
N HIS A 73 -10.23 7.41 18.77
CA HIS A 73 -9.85 8.08 20.02
C HIS A 73 -8.34 8.34 20.13
N ASP A 74 -7.53 7.48 19.52
CA ASP A 74 -6.06 7.63 19.53
C ASP A 74 -5.56 8.73 18.58
N LEU A 75 -6.41 9.30 17.72
CA LEU A 75 -6.03 10.32 16.76
C LEU A 75 -5.44 11.57 17.43
N ALA A 76 -6.05 12.02 18.50
CA ALA A 76 -5.60 13.18 19.27
C ALA A 76 -4.23 13.02 19.95
N LYS A 77 -3.68 11.79 19.96
CA LYS A 77 -2.32 11.52 20.48
C LYS A 77 -1.20 11.84 19.49
N VAL A 78 -1.52 11.98 18.19
CA VAL A 78 -0.50 12.11 17.12
C VAL A 78 -0.77 13.24 16.14
N ALA A 79 -2.02 13.74 16.04
CA ALA A 79 -2.41 14.74 15.06
C ALA A 79 -3.51 15.66 15.57
N VAL A 80 -3.61 16.87 14.98
CA VAL A 80 -4.70 17.80 15.19
C VAL A 80 -5.81 17.48 14.19
N ALA A 81 -6.96 17.00 14.70
CA ALA A 81 -8.12 16.70 13.88
C ALA A 81 -8.98 17.96 13.66
N ASN A 82 -9.60 18.05 12.48
CA ASN A 82 -10.64 19.01 12.17
C ASN A 82 -11.96 18.28 11.87
N SER A 83 -13.07 19.02 11.72
CA SER A 83 -14.41 18.46 11.50
C SER A 83 -14.49 17.56 10.26
N ALA A 84 -13.83 17.92 9.15
CA ALA A 84 -13.77 17.09 7.93
C ALA A 84 -13.04 15.77 8.19
N ALA A 85 -11.95 15.80 8.94
CA ALA A 85 -11.20 14.61 9.32
C ALA A 85 -12.02 13.67 10.21
N LEU A 86 -12.73 14.21 11.19
CA LEU A 86 -13.62 13.43 12.08
C LEU A 86 -14.74 12.79 11.27
N LYS A 87 -15.43 13.54 10.41
CA LYS A 87 -16.51 13.05 9.56
C LYS A 87 -16.08 11.90 8.66
N LEU A 88 -14.92 12.00 7.99
CA LEU A 88 -14.37 10.92 7.18
C LEU A 88 -13.91 9.72 8.02
N ALA A 89 -13.32 9.98 9.18
CA ALA A 89 -12.87 8.92 10.08
C ALA A 89 -14.04 8.12 10.64
N GLU A 90 -15.11 8.77 11.10
CA GLU A 90 -16.32 8.11 11.59
C GLU A 90 -17.00 7.26 10.51
N THR A 91 -16.95 7.70 9.23
CA THR A 91 -17.56 6.97 8.11
C THR A 91 -16.72 5.78 7.65
N PHE A 92 -15.38 5.93 7.59
CA PHE A 92 -14.51 4.99 6.90
C PHE A 92 -13.49 4.27 7.79
N TRP A 93 -13.42 4.55 9.10
CA TRP A 93 -12.58 3.83 10.04
C TRP A 93 -13.40 2.95 10.99
N PRO A 94 -12.91 1.74 11.26
CA PRO A 94 -11.71 1.08 10.75
C PRO A 94 -11.81 0.75 9.26
N GLY A 95 -10.78 1.11 8.48
CA GLY A 95 -10.86 0.89 7.03
C GLY A 95 -9.68 1.43 6.20
N PRO A 96 -9.82 1.36 4.86
CA PRO A 96 -8.74 1.65 3.92
C PRO A 96 -8.60 3.15 3.59
N LEU A 97 -8.85 4.04 4.56
CA LEU A 97 -8.68 5.48 4.44
C LEU A 97 -7.52 5.97 5.30
N THR A 98 -6.64 6.76 4.71
CA THR A 98 -5.55 7.47 5.38
C THR A 98 -5.78 8.98 5.27
N LEU A 99 -5.66 9.69 6.38
CA LEU A 99 -5.81 11.14 6.46
C LEU A 99 -4.45 11.78 6.71
N VAL A 100 -4.12 12.84 5.98
CA VAL A 100 -2.94 13.68 6.24
C VAL A 100 -3.39 14.92 6.99
N LEU A 101 -2.87 15.07 8.21
CA LEU A 101 -3.27 16.10 9.19
C LEU A 101 -2.03 16.79 9.76
N PRO A 102 -2.16 18.00 10.37
CA PRO A 102 -1.10 18.60 11.17
C PRO A 102 -0.66 17.63 12.27
N LYS A 103 0.65 17.39 12.40
CA LYS A 103 1.19 16.47 13.41
C LYS A 103 1.39 17.14 14.76
N LEU A 104 1.34 16.36 15.82
CA LEU A 104 1.83 16.76 17.14
C LEU A 104 3.35 16.51 17.24
N GLU A 105 4.03 17.24 18.13
CA GLU A 105 5.49 17.14 18.33
C GLU A 105 5.95 15.75 18.78
N VAL A 106 5.10 15.00 19.47
CA VAL A 106 5.38 13.61 19.88
C VAL A 106 5.72 12.69 18.70
N VAL A 107 5.29 13.03 17.47
CA VAL A 107 5.61 12.26 16.26
C VAL A 107 6.99 12.63 15.76
N PRO A 108 7.97 11.70 15.77
CA PRO A 108 9.35 11.96 15.32
C PRO A 108 9.41 12.46 13.87
N SER A 109 10.35 13.36 13.60
CA SER A 109 10.52 13.95 12.25
C SER A 109 10.77 12.92 11.16
N ILE A 110 11.43 11.81 11.47
CA ILE A 110 11.68 10.72 10.52
C ILE A 110 10.37 10.08 10.02
N VAL A 111 9.31 10.04 10.83
CA VAL A 111 8.00 9.49 10.44
C VAL A 111 7.31 10.38 9.43
N SER A 112 7.44 11.70 9.58
CA SER A 112 6.82 12.71 8.72
C SER A 112 7.73 13.20 7.59
N ALA A 113 8.94 12.65 7.43
CA ALA A 113 9.97 13.16 6.52
C ALA A 113 10.28 14.66 6.74
N GLY A 114 10.27 15.10 8.00
CA GLY A 114 10.48 16.50 8.39
C GLY A 114 9.29 17.44 8.17
N LEU A 115 8.17 16.94 7.65
CA LEU A 115 6.99 17.77 7.39
C LEU A 115 6.19 18.06 8.67
N PRO A 116 5.45 19.19 8.73
CA PRO A 116 4.57 19.54 9.87
C PRO A 116 3.26 18.76 9.83
N SER A 117 3.20 17.65 9.11
CA SER A 117 2.01 16.80 8.94
C SER A 117 2.33 15.33 9.05
N VAL A 118 1.35 14.54 9.44
CA VAL A 118 1.44 13.08 9.55
C VAL A 118 0.26 12.41 8.83
N ALA A 119 0.54 11.28 8.19
CA ALA A 119 -0.47 10.41 7.60
C ALA A 119 -0.93 9.40 8.65
N VAL A 120 -2.24 9.33 8.93
CA VAL A 120 -2.83 8.50 9.98
C VAL A 120 -3.95 7.62 9.46
N ARG A 121 -4.12 6.41 10.05
CA ARG A 121 -5.15 5.46 9.67
C ARG A 121 -5.53 4.54 10.82
N VAL A 122 -6.80 4.12 10.88
CA VAL A 122 -7.25 2.97 11.70
C VAL A 122 -7.53 1.80 10.75
N PRO A 123 -6.69 0.73 10.75
CA PRO A 123 -6.86 -0.40 9.83
C PRO A 123 -8.02 -1.29 10.24
N ALA A 124 -8.63 -2.02 9.27
CA ALA A 124 -9.75 -2.91 9.55
C ALA A 124 -9.33 -4.36 9.87
N HIS A 125 -8.10 -4.77 9.56
CA HIS A 125 -7.69 -6.17 9.70
C HIS A 125 -7.71 -6.64 11.17
N PRO A 126 -8.48 -7.69 11.54
CA PRO A 126 -8.71 -8.06 12.94
C PRO A 126 -7.43 -8.35 13.73
N LEU A 127 -6.49 -9.11 13.16
CA LEU A 127 -5.24 -9.46 13.85
C LEU A 127 -4.35 -8.23 14.06
N PHE A 128 -4.27 -7.32 13.09
CA PHE A 128 -3.48 -6.10 13.26
C PHE A 128 -4.10 -5.17 14.30
N ARG A 129 -5.43 -5.04 14.33
CA ARG A 129 -6.14 -4.28 15.37
C ARG A 129 -5.90 -4.85 16.77
N ARG A 130 -5.94 -6.20 16.91
CA ARG A 130 -5.60 -6.85 18.18
C ARG A 130 -4.16 -6.58 18.58
N LEU A 131 -3.22 -6.63 17.62
CA LEU A 131 -1.80 -6.33 17.88
C LEU A 131 -1.63 -4.85 18.30
N LEU A 132 -2.26 -3.88 17.61
CA LEU A 132 -2.25 -2.46 17.99
C LEU A 132 -2.77 -2.25 19.42
N LYS A 133 -3.87 -2.93 19.79
CA LYS A 133 -4.42 -2.88 21.16
C LYS A 133 -3.40 -3.41 22.18
N LEU A 134 -2.76 -4.56 21.91
CA LEU A 134 -1.77 -5.17 22.81
C LEU A 134 -0.49 -4.32 22.93
N VAL A 135 -0.05 -3.67 21.84
CA VAL A 135 1.10 -2.76 21.87
C VAL A 135 0.80 -1.52 22.69
N GLY A 136 -0.43 -0.99 22.61
CA GLY A 136 -0.87 0.20 23.34
C GLY A 136 -0.24 1.50 22.83
N ARG A 137 0.38 1.47 21.64
CA ARG A 137 1.06 2.62 21.01
C ARG A 137 0.73 2.67 19.52
N PRO A 138 0.78 3.86 18.87
CA PRO A 138 0.72 3.99 17.42
C PRO A 138 1.86 3.24 16.74
N LEU A 139 1.58 2.59 15.60
CA LEU A 139 2.59 1.88 14.82
C LEU A 139 2.76 2.52 13.43
N ALA A 140 3.97 2.88 13.07
CA ALA A 140 4.31 3.23 11.68
C ALA A 140 4.39 1.93 10.86
N ALA A 141 3.67 1.85 9.74
CA ALA A 141 3.67 0.64 8.91
C ALA A 141 3.50 0.96 7.41
N PRO A 142 4.59 1.29 6.68
CA PRO A 142 4.57 1.26 5.22
C PRO A 142 4.44 -0.18 4.70
N SER A 143 4.19 -0.37 3.40
CA SER A 143 4.14 -1.72 2.79
C SER A 143 5.43 -2.52 3.06
N ALA A 144 5.32 -3.83 3.30
CA ALA A 144 6.45 -4.68 3.72
C ALA A 144 7.21 -5.29 2.54
N ASN A 145 7.66 -4.47 1.58
CA ASN A 145 8.48 -4.83 0.41
C ASN A 145 9.79 -4.03 0.39
N PRO A 146 10.83 -4.48 -0.33
CA PRO A 146 11.94 -3.62 -0.71
C PRO A 146 11.44 -2.35 -1.39
N PHE A 147 12.11 -1.22 -1.18
CA PHE A 147 11.67 0.07 -1.72
C PHE A 147 11.50 0.03 -3.25
N GLY A 148 10.40 0.59 -3.76
CA GLY A 148 10.07 0.62 -5.19
C GLY A 148 9.48 -0.67 -5.76
N TYR A 149 9.62 -1.81 -5.08
CA TYR A 149 9.09 -3.09 -5.56
C TYR A 149 7.58 -3.23 -5.31
N ILE A 150 6.97 -4.27 -5.91
CA ILE A 150 5.54 -4.58 -5.80
C ILE A 150 5.13 -4.81 -4.33
N SER A 151 4.03 -4.20 -3.88
CA SER A 151 3.54 -4.37 -2.50
C SER A 151 3.12 -5.81 -2.20
N PRO A 152 3.37 -6.31 -0.98
CA PRO A 152 3.04 -7.68 -0.58
C PRO A 152 1.57 -7.79 -0.15
N THR A 153 0.90 -8.85 -0.59
CA THR A 153 -0.50 -9.15 -0.23
C THR A 153 -0.65 -10.41 0.60
N THR A 154 0.44 -11.14 0.86
CA THR A 154 0.50 -12.32 1.74
C THR A 154 1.76 -12.30 2.60
N ALA A 155 1.82 -13.16 3.63
CA ALA A 155 3.00 -13.32 4.48
C ALA A 155 4.21 -13.85 3.68
N GLU A 156 3.99 -14.74 2.70
CA GLU A 156 5.00 -15.29 1.82
C GLU A 156 5.63 -14.19 0.92
N HIS A 157 4.83 -13.23 0.45
CA HIS A 157 5.35 -12.07 -0.29
C HIS A 157 6.26 -11.19 0.57
N VAL A 158 5.98 -11.06 1.88
CA VAL A 158 6.87 -10.37 2.82
C VAL A 158 8.15 -11.18 3.04
N LEU A 159 8.03 -12.49 3.25
CA LEU A 159 9.16 -13.39 3.44
C LEU A 159 10.12 -13.35 2.23
N SER A 160 9.60 -13.42 1.01
CA SER A 160 10.41 -13.38 -0.21
C SER A 160 11.17 -12.07 -0.37
N GLY A 161 10.58 -10.92 0.05
CA GLY A 161 11.19 -9.60 -0.12
C GLY A 161 12.09 -9.14 1.03
N LEU A 162 11.68 -9.42 2.28
CA LEU A 162 12.34 -8.90 3.49
C LEU A 162 12.75 -9.99 4.49
N GLY A 163 12.56 -11.26 4.18
CA GLY A 163 12.75 -12.35 5.13
C GLY A 163 14.16 -12.47 5.73
N THR A 164 15.20 -11.95 5.07
CA THR A 164 16.57 -11.90 5.60
C THR A 164 16.87 -10.65 6.45
N LYS A 165 15.96 -9.66 6.42
CA LYS A 165 16.14 -8.35 7.08
C LYS A 165 15.27 -8.16 8.32
N ILE A 166 14.24 -8.99 8.50
CA ILE A 166 13.31 -8.94 9.63
C ILE A 166 13.27 -10.31 10.33
N ARG A 167 12.72 -10.37 11.55
CA ARG A 167 12.69 -11.61 12.35
C ARG A 167 11.32 -12.28 12.35
N TYR A 168 10.24 -11.50 12.25
CA TYR A 168 8.88 -11.99 12.44
C TYR A 168 7.91 -11.41 11.41
N ILE A 169 6.99 -12.24 10.97
CA ILE A 169 5.86 -11.90 10.13
C ILE A 169 4.61 -12.49 10.77
N LEU A 170 3.60 -11.67 11.04
CA LEU A 170 2.28 -12.13 11.47
C LEU A 170 1.48 -12.55 10.24
N ASP A 171 1.07 -13.79 10.18
CA ASP A 171 0.21 -14.31 9.12
C ASP A 171 -1.26 -14.00 9.42
N GLY A 172 -1.89 -13.27 8.54
CA GLY A 172 -3.32 -12.96 8.55
C GLY A 172 -4.06 -13.42 7.28
N GLY A 173 -3.42 -14.28 6.47
CA GLY A 173 -3.93 -14.65 5.15
C GLY A 173 -3.73 -13.56 4.10
N ALA A 174 -4.37 -13.70 2.95
CA ALA A 174 -4.27 -12.74 1.86
C ALA A 174 -5.07 -11.45 2.17
N SER A 175 -4.50 -10.30 1.80
CA SER A 175 -5.18 -9.00 1.94
C SER A 175 -6.47 -8.93 1.11
N GLY A 176 -7.58 -8.50 1.73
CA GLY A 176 -8.90 -8.52 1.09
C GLY A 176 -9.09 -7.48 -0.02
N ILE A 177 -8.33 -6.38 0.00
CA ILE A 177 -8.40 -5.28 -0.99
C ILE A 177 -7.29 -5.39 -2.04
N GLY A 178 -6.06 -5.69 -1.62
CA GLY A 178 -4.93 -5.92 -2.52
C GLY A 178 -4.23 -4.66 -3.06
N LEU A 179 -4.75 -3.47 -2.78
CA LEU A 179 -4.13 -2.17 -3.08
C LEU A 179 -4.05 -1.34 -1.80
N GLU A 180 -3.13 -0.38 -1.75
CA GLU A 180 -2.96 0.51 -0.61
C GLU A 180 -4.17 1.42 -0.40
N SER A 181 -4.26 1.98 0.82
CA SER A 181 -5.32 2.89 1.25
C SER A 181 -5.46 4.13 0.35
N THR A 182 -6.66 4.65 0.25
CA THR A 182 -6.92 6.01 -0.22
C THR A 182 -6.27 7.00 0.72
N ILE A 183 -5.60 8.04 0.21
CA ILE A 183 -4.97 9.10 1.02
C ILE A 183 -5.57 10.44 0.68
N VAL A 184 -6.08 11.14 1.70
CA VAL A 184 -6.67 12.49 1.59
C VAL A 184 -5.89 13.47 2.45
N ASP A 185 -5.50 14.59 1.86
CA ASP A 185 -4.91 15.73 2.56
C ASP A 185 -6.03 16.63 3.10
N LEU A 186 -6.11 16.71 4.40
CA LEU A 186 -7.07 17.53 5.15
C LEU A 186 -6.39 18.58 6.07
N ARG A 187 -5.13 18.92 5.79
CA ARG A 187 -4.45 20.00 6.53
C ARG A 187 -5.17 21.33 6.35
N ASN A 188 -5.81 21.53 5.21
CA ASN A 188 -6.79 22.59 4.98
C ASN A 188 -8.16 21.94 4.69
N PRO A 189 -9.09 21.92 5.66
CA PRO A 189 -10.38 21.27 5.50
C PRO A 189 -11.29 21.92 4.45
N ALA A 190 -11.08 23.20 4.12
CA ALA A 190 -11.82 23.88 3.05
C ALA A 190 -11.37 23.51 1.64
N LYS A 191 -10.20 22.87 1.49
CA LYS A 191 -9.61 22.47 0.20
C LYS A 191 -9.08 21.04 0.28
N PRO A 192 -9.95 20.03 0.47
CA PRO A 192 -9.54 18.63 0.57
C PRO A 192 -8.94 18.14 -0.75
N ARG A 193 -7.87 17.34 -0.68
CA ARG A 193 -7.14 16.87 -1.84
C ARG A 193 -6.91 15.37 -1.77
N LEU A 194 -7.25 14.64 -2.83
CA LEU A 194 -6.87 13.24 -2.98
C LEU A 194 -5.39 13.16 -3.38
N LEU A 195 -4.57 12.53 -2.53
CA LEU A 195 -3.14 12.34 -2.78
C LEU A 195 -2.85 10.98 -3.43
N ARG A 196 -3.67 9.97 -3.12
CA ARG A 196 -3.55 8.61 -3.66
C ARG A 196 -4.93 7.97 -3.77
N PRO A 197 -5.37 7.54 -4.96
CA PRO A 197 -6.60 6.77 -5.11
C PRO A 197 -6.42 5.36 -4.52
N GLY A 198 -7.50 4.81 -3.96
CA GLY A 198 -7.57 3.49 -3.34
C GLY A 198 -8.99 2.95 -3.33
N ALA A 199 -9.31 2.08 -2.35
CA ALA A 199 -10.62 1.43 -2.26
C ALA A 199 -11.78 2.38 -1.92
N ILE A 200 -11.50 3.46 -1.17
CA ILE A 200 -12.45 4.55 -0.97
C ILE A 200 -12.31 5.51 -2.13
N THR A 201 -13.39 5.70 -2.88
CA THR A 201 -13.36 6.50 -4.12
C THR A 201 -13.47 7.99 -3.85
N ARG A 202 -13.07 8.81 -4.82
CA ARG A 202 -13.18 10.26 -4.73
C ARG A 202 -14.63 10.71 -4.58
N GLU A 203 -15.54 10.02 -5.25
CA GLU A 203 -16.98 10.25 -5.21
C GLU A 203 -17.54 10.02 -3.80
N GLN A 204 -17.18 8.91 -3.15
CA GLN A 204 -17.58 8.61 -1.76
C GLN A 204 -17.05 9.67 -0.77
N LEU A 205 -15.81 10.12 -0.95
CA LEU A 205 -15.23 11.18 -0.13
C LEU A 205 -15.97 12.51 -0.33
N ALA A 206 -16.28 12.88 -1.59
CA ALA A 206 -17.01 14.09 -1.93
C ALA A 206 -18.44 14.08 -1.37
N GLU A 207 -19.14 12.96 -1.49
CA GLU A 207 -20.47 12.74 -0.90
C GLU A 207 -20.44 12.91 0.62
N THR A 208 -19.50 12.24 1.29
CA THR A 208 -19.37 12.33 2.75
C THR A 208 -19.08 13.74 3.22
N LEU A 209 -18.20 14.49 2.55
CA LEU A 209 -17.83 15.84 2.96
C LEU A 209 -18.83 16.92 2.49
N GLY A 210 -19.64 16.62 1.47
CA GLY A 210 -20.53 17.60 0.83
C GLY A 210 -19.80 18.62 -0.03
N CYS A 211 -18.56 18.30 -0.48
CA CYS A 211 -17.75 19.20 -1.32
C CYS A 211 -16.86 18.43 -2.30
N ALA A 212 -16.40 19.12 -3.36
CA ALA A 212 -15.52 18.52 -4.34
C ALA A 212 -14.13 18.21 -3.75
N ILE A 213 -13.58 17.04 -4.12
CA ILE A 213 -12.23 16.62 -3.75
C ILE A 213 -11.29 16.87 -4.92
N ALA A 214 -10.34 17.77 -4.75
CA ALA A 214 -9.34 18.03 -5.77
C ALA A 214 -8.42 16.83 -5.97
N TRP A 215 -8.22 16.43 -7.22
CA TRP A 215 -7.26 15.39 -7.59
C TRP A 215 -6.57 15.74 -8.89
N GLN A 216 -5.26 15.64 -8.91
CA GLN A 216 -4.45 15.77 -10.10
C GLN A 216 -3.56 14.54 -10.23
N PRO A 217 -3.75 13.70 -11.26
CA PRO A 217 -2.81 12.63 -11.57
C PRO A 217 -1.42 13.25 -11.77
N ARG A 218 -0.40 12.71 -11.10
CA ARG A 218 0.97 13.20 -11.30
C ARG A 218 1.44 12.86 -12.71
N ARG A 219 1.96 13.86 -13.42
CA ARG A 219 2.64 13.70 -14.71
C ARG A 219 4.12 13.39 -14.48
N SER A 220 4.73 12.60 -15.36
CA SER A 220 6.18 12.35 -15.40
C SER A 220 6.93 13.67 -15.55
N GLY A 221 8.02 13.86 -14.79
CA GLY A 221 8.90 15.04 -14.90
C GLY A 221 8.86 16.04 -13.73
N GLN A 222 8.04 15.85 -12.69
CA GLN A 222 8.08 16.73 -11.52
C GLN A 222 9.16 16.28 -10.51
N ILE A 223 10.14 17.15 -10.27
CA ILE A 223 11.24 16.97 -9.30
C ILE A 223 10.69 16.75 -7.89
N ALA A 224 11.33 15.83 -7.15
CA ALA A 224 10.94 15.39 -5.82
C ALA A 224 11.06 16.50 -4.76
N LYS A 225 9.95 17.19 -4.49
CA LYS A 225 9.75 17.87 -3.19
C LYS A 225 9.44 16.82 -2.12
N PRO A 226 9.68 17.09 -0.81
CA PRO A 226 9.29 16.20 0.27
C PRO A 226 7.85 15.74 0.07
N GLN A 227 7.62 14.42 0.08
CA GLN A 227 6.33 13.85 -0.29
C GLN A 227 5.35 13.97 0.87
N LEU A 228 4.17 14.53 0.65
CA LEU A 228 3.11 14.66 1.68
C LEU A 228 2.57 13.31 2.15
N ALA A 229 2.74 12.26 1.35
CA ALA A 229 2.22 10.92 1.65
C ALA A 229 3.09 9.83 1.00
N PRO A 230 3.13 8.62 1.59
CA PRO A 230 3.85 7.47 1.04
C PRO A 230 3.31 7.04 -0.33
N GLY A 231 4.20 6.49 -1.17
CA GLY A 231 3.84 6.01 -2.50
C GLY A 231 3.50 7.13 -3.47
N SER A 232 4.04 8.32 -3.25
CA SER A 232 3.87 9.47 -4.14
C SER A 232 5.03 9.61 -5.14
N LEU A 233 6.04 8.75 -5.10
CA LEU A 233 7.13 8.74 -6.07
C LEU A 233 6.65 8.24 -7.43
N LEU A 234 7.25 8.73 -8.51
CA LEU A 234 6.92 8.35 -9.87
C LEU A 234 7.12 6.86 -10.10
N ARG A 235 8.29 6.33 -9.74
CA ARG A 235 8.59 4.90 -9.80
C ARG A 235 8.27 4.25 -8.46
N HIS A 236 7.24 3.43 -8.45
CA HIS A 236 6.82 2.65 -7.29
C HIS A 236 6.01 1.43 -7.75
N TYR A 237 5.97 0.36 -6.97
CA TYR A 237 5.25 -0.89 -7.30
C TYR A 237 5.83 -1.64 -8.50
N SER A 238 7.08 -1.34 -8.89
CA SER A 238 7.67 -1.83 -10.12
C SER A 238 8.15 -3.28 -9.97
N PRO A 239 7.76 -4.18 -10.88
CA PRO A 239 8.43 -5.46 -11.05
C PRO A 239 9.88 -5.25 -11.50
N LEU A 240 10.70 -6.28 -11.36
CA LEU A 240 12.05 -6.31 -11.94
C LEU A 240 11.97 -6.45 -13.48
N THR A 241 11.02 -7.26 -13.94
CA THR A 241 10.66 -7.39 -15.36
C THR A 241 10.07 -6.09 -15.90
N PRO A 242 10.55 -5.55 -17.03
CA PRO A 242 9.99 -4.34 -17.64
C PRO A 242 8.47 -4.42 -17.84
N LEU A 243 7.74 -3.41 -17.36
CA LEU A 243 6.29 -3.31 -17.50
C LEU A 243 5.91 -2.23 -18.52
N LEU A 244 5.08 -2.60 -19.49
CA LEU A 244 4.48 -1.71 -20.47
C LEU A 244 2.96 -1.66 -20.27
N ILE A 245 2.36 -0.46 -20.39
CA ILE A 245 0.92 -0.28 -20.21
C ILE A 245 0.24 0.05 -21.53
N HIS A 246 -0.96 -0.48 -21.72
CA HIS A 246 -1.79 -0.32 -22.90
C HIS A 246 -3.20 0.11 -22.50
N ALA A 247 -3.78 1.07 -23.21
CA ALA A 247 -5.15 1.53 -22.93
C ALA A 247 -6.20 0.46 -23.31
N ARG A 248 -6.03 -0.20 -24.46
CA ARG A 248 -6.93 -1.25 -24.99
C ARG A 248 -6.14 -2.21 -25.88
N PRO A 249 -5.37 -3.13 -25.32
CA PRO A 249 -4.62 -4.08 -26.15
C PRO A 249 -5.59 -5.08 -26.80
N SER A 250 -5.34 -5.42 -28.08
CA SER A 250 -6.10 -6.48 -28.72
C SER A 250 -5.51 -7.86 -28.36
N VAL A 251 -6.39 -8.86 -28.25
CA VAL A 251 -5.97 -10.26 -28.04
C VAL A 251 -5.11 -10.76 -29.21
N ALA A 252 -5.43 -10.34 -30.45
CA ALA A 252 -4.66 -10.67 -31.62
C ALA A 252 -3.21 -10.16 -31.55
N LEU A 253 -2.99 -8.96 -30.99
CA LEU A 253 -1.64 -8.44 -30.73
C LEU A 253 -0.92 -9.32 -29.70
N ALA A 254 -1.58 -9.64 -28.60
CA ALA A 254 -1.02 -10.48 -27.54
C ALA A 254 -0.69 -11.91 -28.03
N THR A 255 -1.51 -12.50 -28.90
CA THR A 255 -1.28 -13.84 -29.47
C THR A 255 -0.13 -13.88 -30.48
N ARG A 256 0.15 -12.76 -31.16
CA ARG A 256 1.24 -12.61 -32.14
C ARG A 256 2.55 -12.15 -31.52
N SER A 257 2.54 -11.71 -30.27
CA SER A 257 3.76 -11.29 -29.56
C SER A 257 4.65 -12.49 -29.23
N ALA A 258 5.90 -12.22 -28.90
CA ALA A 258 6.87 -13.25 -28.53
C ALA A 258 6.39 -14.06 -27.31
N PRO A 259 6.59 -15.39 -27.28
CA PRO A 259 6.10 -16.26 -26.20
C PRO A 259 6.74 -15.95 -24.84
N ASP A 260 7.86 -15.23 -24.82
CA ASP A 260 8.56 -14.75 -23.64
C ASP A 260 8.06 -13.36 -23.14
N GLU A 261 7.01 -12.80 -23.74
CA GLU A 261 6.33 -11.58 -23.29
C GLU A 261 4.97 -11.92 -22.69
N ALA A 262 4.74 -11.55 -21.40
CA ALA A 262 3.48 -11.79 -20.71
C ALA A 262 2.46 -10.68 -20.97
N TRP A 263 1.19 -11.04 -21.13
CA TRP A 263 0.08 -10.12 -21.29
C TRP A 263 -0.92 -10.25 -20.14
N LEU A 264 -1.19 -9.16 -19.45
CA LEU A 264 -2.09 -9.10 -18.30
C LEU A 264 -3.30 -8.22 -18.63
N PHE A 265 -4.44 -8.84 -18.83
CA PHE A 265 -5.73 -8.19 -19.08
C PHE A 265 -6.51 -7.95 -17.78
N ILE A 266 -7.40 -6.97 -17.77
CA ILE A 266 -8.33 -6.74 -16.64
C ILE A 266 -9.36 -7.86 -16.58
N SER A 267 -9.97 -8.21 -17.72
CA SER A 267 -10.94 -9.31 -17.86
C SER A 267 -10.38 -10.46 -18.67
N LYS A 268 -10.94 -11.67 -18.47
CA LYS A 268 -10.55 -12.82 -19.29
C LYS A 268 -10.92 -12.57 -20.76
N PRO A 269 -9.95 -12.54 -21.68
CA PRO A 269 -10.24 -12.43 -23.10
C PRO A 269 -11.03 -13.64 -23.64
N ALA A 270 -11.84 -13.41 -24.68
CA ALA A 270 -12.55 -14.48 -25.39
C ALA A 270 -11.62 -15.28 -26.32
N GLY A 271 -12.04 -16.51 -26.68
CA GLY A 271 -11.32 -17.38 -27.61
C GLY A 271 -10.25 -18.25 -26.97
N THR A 272 -9.45 -18.89 -27.83
CA THR A 272 -8.30 -19.72 -27.42
C THR A 272 -7.13 -18.82 -27.06
N LEU A 273 -6.62 -18.97 -25.85
CA LEU A 273 -5.58 -18.12 -25.31
C LEU A 273 -4.22 -18.85 -25.28
N SER A 274 -3.17 -18.15 -25.63
CA SER A 274 -1.78 -18.63 -25.47
C SER A 274 -1.36 -18.62 -24.00
N LYS A 275 -0.32 -19.41 -23.66
CA LYS A 275 0.13 -19.62 -22.26
C LYS A 275 0.69 -18.36 -21.58
N ASN A 276 1.03 -17.34 -22.35
CA ASN A 276 1.54 -16.05 -21.87
C ASN A 276 0.45 -14.99 -21.66
N ILE A 277 -0.84 -15.35 -21.85
CA ILE A 277 -2.00 -14.46 -21.62
C ILE A 277 -2.60 -14.74 -20.26
N TYR A 278 -2.74 -13.70 -19.44
CA TYR A 278 -3.25 -13.70 -18.08
C TYR A 278 -4.34 -12.66 -17.92
N TRP A 279 -5.14 -12.78 -16.88
CA TRP A 279 -6.19 -11.82 -16.53
C TRP A 279 -6.34 -11.66 -15.02
N LEU A 280 -6.79 -10.49 -14.59
CA LEU A 280 -7.00 -10.19 -13.18
C LEU A 280 -8.31 -10.74 -12.66
N ASP A 281 -9.40 -10.61 -13.43
CA ASP A 281 -10.71 -11.17 -13.08
C ASP A 281 -11.41 -11.77 -14.30
N ARG A 282 -12.20 -12.83 -14.11
CA ARG A 282 -12.85 -13.51 -15.23
C ARG A 282 -13.92 -12.64 -15.90
N SER A 283 -14.71 -11.91 -15.10
CA SER A 283 -15.82 -11.07 -15.54
C SER A 283 -15.45 -9.60 -15.74
N GLY A 284 -14.23 -9.19 -15.37
CA GLY A 284 -13.82 -7.79 -15.37
C GLY A 284 -14.29 -6.99 -14.15
N ASN A 285 -14.66 -7.67 -13.05
CA ASN A 285 -14.97 -6.99 -11.80
C ASN A 285 -13.74 -6.27 -11.26
N LEU A 286 -13.78 -4.93 -11.24
CA LEU A 286 -12.62 -4.09 -10.90
C LEU A 286 -12.19 -4.23 -9.44
N ARG A 287 -13.08 -4.54 -8.50
CA ARG A 287 -12.69 -4.80 -7.10
C ARG A 287 -11.91 -6.11 -6.98
N ALA A 288 -12.36 -7.16 -7.69
CA ALA A 288 -11.66 -8.43 -7.75
C ALA A 288 -10.31 -8.29 -8.50
N ALA A 289 -10.28 -7.52 -9.59
CA ALA A 289 -9.06 -7.21 -10.33
C ALA A 289 -8.04 -6.46 -9.44
N ALA A 290 -8.47 -5.43 -8.70
CA ALA A 290 -7.63 -4.70 -7.74
C ALA A 290 -7.01 -5.64 -6.70
N ARG A 291 -7.80 -6.55 -6.12
CA ARG A 291 -7.33 -7.52 -5.12
C ARG A 291 -6.23 -8.43 -5.65
N ARG A 292 -6.28 -8.77 -6.93
CA ARG A 292 -5.33 -9.70 -7.57
C ARG A 292 -4.11 -9.03 -8.20
N LEU A 293 -4.14 -7.71 -8.44
CA LEU A 293 -3.15 -6.99 -9.23
C LEU A 293 -1.72 -7.26 -8.76
N PHE A 294 -1.41 -7.00 -7.50
CA PHE A 294 -0.05 -7.16 -7.00
C PHE A 294 0.40 -8.62 -6.91
N ALA A 295 -0.49 -9.54 -6.53
CA ALA A 295 -0.19 -10.96 -6.52
C ALA A 295 0.13 -11.48 -7.93
N GLN A 296 -0.64 -11.05 -8.94
CA GLN A 296 -0.43 -11.44 -10.32
C GLN A 296 0.86 -10.84 -10.90
N LEU A 297 1.14 -9.55 -10.65
CA LEU A 297 2.39 -8.93 -11.08
C LEU A 297 3.60 -9.62 -10.45
N ARG A 298 3.56 -9.98 -9.15
CA ARG A 298 4.62 -10.76 -8.50
C ARG A 298 4.79 -12.14 -9.12
N SER A 299 3.68 -12.82 -9.42
CA SER A 299 3.74 -14.12 -10.08
C SER A 299 4.38 -14.03 -11.47
N LEU A 300 4.05 -13.01 -12.27
CA LEU A 300 4.63 -12.81 -13.59
C LEU A 300 6.11 -12.46 -13.51
N ASP A 301 6.50 -11.62 -12.54
CA ASP A 301 7.87 -11.19 -12.32
C ASP A 301 8.85 -12.33 -12.00
N THR A 302 8.34 -13.47 -11.52
CA THR A 302 9.16 -14.67 -11.21
C THR A 302 9.15 -15.75 -12.29
N LYS A 303 8.41 -15.55 -13.38
CA LYS A 303 8.28 -16.56 -14.46
C LYS A 303 9.32 -16.45 -15.59
N GLY A 304 10.22 -15.47 -15.50
CA GLY A 304 11.30 -15.31 -16.47
C GLY A 304 10.87 -14.66 -17.78
N TYR A 305 9.75 -13.94 -17.81
CA TYR A 305 9.36 -13.16 -18.98
C TYR A 305 10.33 -12.00 -19.23
N SER A 306 10.59 -11.69 -20.51
CA SER A 306 11.40 -10.54 -20.92
C SER A 306 10.66 -9.20 -20.68
N LYS A 307 9.31 -9.21 -20.79
CA LYS A 307 8.43 -8.06 -20.59
C LYS A 307 7.07 -8.49 -20.07
N ILE A 308 6.41 -7.57 -19.36
CA ILE A 308 5.01 -7.68 -18.96
C ILE A 308 4.25 -6.54 -19.64
N HIS A 309 3.21 -6.87 -20.40
CA HIS A 309 2.25 -5.93 -20.97
C HIS A 309 1.00 -5.94 -20.10
N ALA A 310 0.53 -4.78 -19.64
CA ALA A 310 -0.66 -4.69 -18.79
C ALA A 310 -1.70 -3.75 -19.39
N GLU A 311 -2.96 -4.20 -19.35
CA GLU A 311 -4.12 -3.40 -19.74
C GLU A 311 -4.48 -2.41 -18.64
N LEU A 312 -4.78 -1.15 -18.99
CA LEU A 312 -5.38 -0.17 -18.08
C LEU A 312 -6.88 -0.47 -17.88
N ALA A 313 -7.37 -0.23 -16.67
CA ALA A 313 -8.76 -0.44 -16.29
C ALA A 313 -9.66 0.69 -16.84
N GLY A 314 -10.07 0.57 -18.10
CA GLY A 314 -10.97 1.52 -18.75
C GLY A 314 -10.41 2.93 -18.94
N ALA A 315 -11.13 3.75 -19.75
CA ALA A 315 -10.73 5.14 -20.04
C ALA A 315 -11.16 6.12 -18.94
N ASN A 316 -12.24 5.82 -18.22
CA ASN A 316 -12.77 6.67 -17.16
C ASN A 316 -12.06 6.34 -15.83
N GLU A 317 -11.25 7.30 -15.35
CA GLU A 317 -10.48 7.15 -14.10
C GLU A 317 -11.34 7.42 -12.86
N THR A 318 -12.48 6.72 -12.74
CA THR A 318 -13.39 6.79 -11.60
C THR A 318 -13.37 5.48 -10.81
N GLY A 319 -13.74 5.53 -9.55
CA GLY A 319 -13.87 4.35 -8.71
C GLY A 319 -12.57 3.52 -8.62
N PRO A 320 -12.68 2.17 -8.60
CA PRO A 320 -11.52 1.26 -8.50
C PRO A 320 -10.58 1.34 -9.71
N ALA A 321 -11.06 1.75 -10.90
CA ALA A 321 -10.22 1.92 -12.09
C ALA A 321 -9.10 2.95 -11.85
N ALA A 322 -9.42 4.06 -11.18
CA ALA A 322 -8.44 5.10 -10.85
C ALA A 322 -7.28 4.53 -10.01
N ALA A 323 -7.58 3.67 -9.04
CA ALA A 323 -6.57 3.05 -8.18
C ALA A 323 -5.70 2.04 -8.95
N ILE A 324 -6.30 1.18 -9.78
CA ILE A 324 -5.59 0.21 -10.62
C ILE A 324 -4.65 0.95 -11.57
N ASN A 325 -5.17 1.95 -12.28
CA ASN A 325 -4.41 2.71 -13.28
C ASN A 325 -3.26 3.50 -12.66
N ASP A 326 -3.47 4.13 -11.47
CA ASP A 326 -2.39 4.78 -10.73
C ASP A 326 -1.25 3.80 -10.41
N ARG A 327 -1.57 2.58 -9.96
CA ARG A 327 -0.56 1.55 -9.64
C ARG A 327 0.18 1.06 -10.89
N LEU A 328 -0.52 0.80 -11.99
CA LEU A 328 0.09 0.36 -13.25
C LEU A 328 1.00 1.42 -13.85
N ARG A 329 0.58 2.71 -13.86
CA ARG A 329 1.42 3.80 -14.36
C ARG A 329 2.71 3.97 -13.55
N ARG A 330 2.63 3.85 -12.21
CA ARG A 330 3.81 3.92 -11.35
C ARG A 330 4.72 2.70 -11.47
N ALA A 331 4.12 1.53 -11.70
CA ALA A 331 4.87 0.30 -11.93
C ALA A 331 5.63 0.32 -13.27
N ALA A 332 5.08 1.00 -14.29
CA ALA A 332 5.67 1.16 -15.63
C ALA A 332 6.61 2.38 -15.75
N ALA A 333 6.67 3.26 -14.75
CA ALA A 333 7.56 4.43 -14.80
C ALA A 333 9.03 3.99 -14.77
N LYS A 334 9.82 4.56 -15.70
CA LYS A 334 11.27 4.29 -15.85
C LYS A 334 12.10 5.09 -14.85
#